data_f3e8d1d0746b8ee7be0cc49bbe3fd8ca
#
_entry.id   f3e8d1d0746b8ee7be0cc49bbe3fd8ca
#
_cell.length_a   1.000
_cell.length_b   1.000
_cell.length_c   1.000
_cell.angle_alpha   90.00
_cell.angle_beta   90.00
_cell.angle_gamma   90.00
#
_symmetry.space_group_name_H-M   'P 1'
#
loop_
_entity.id
_entity.type
_entity.pdbx_description
1 polymer ?
#
loop_
_entity_poly.entity_id
_entity_poly.type
_entity_poly.pdbx_seq_one_letter_code
_entity_poly.pdbx_strand_id
1 'polypeptide(L)'
;MKENKPCLLLLNDIHISKDNIPAFQANWQEAMGICRERDIREVVVGGDLFFSRAAQTLDVLLAVRDMLVSAADHDIHVTLAEGNHDKVNQESLRGYCHVFDRHPNVTVVDEYLTLCRPEWKFALHVMSYFPEDGSFAERLGRLAAEALSGEPEHFLYIHEGINGALAQPSEKELPARIFSPFDKVFVGHYHNRTVIPGTGIEYIGSSRQHNFGEDEEKGYTVLYTDGTHEFVKNRVNMRYRVMDVPAERAGLHLMDELREMEADGRYKVKVRVHVPAAAMKSVDKAALLEAGAAKVE
;
A
#
# COMPACT_ATOMS: atom_id res chain seq x y z
N MET A 1 -27.22 -4.15 -20.89
CA MET A 1 -26.40 -3.94 -19.66
C MET A 1 -25.06 -3.40 -20.14
N LYS A 2 -24.54 -2.34 -19.53
CA LYS A 2 -23.16 -1.91 -19.83
C LYS A 2 -22.20 -3.03 -19.39
N GLU A 3 -21.17 -3.30 -20.17
CA GLU A 3 -20.16 -4.31 -19.88
C GLU A 3 -19.38 -3.87 -18.63
N ASN A 4 -19.17 -4.80 -17.67
CA ASN A 4 -18.35 -4.54 -16.49
C ASN A 4 -16.87 -4.54 -16.90
N LYS A 5 -16.17 -3.41 -16.69
CA LYS A 5 -14.77 -3.22 -17.12
C LYS A 5 -13.91 -2.72 -15.96
N PRO A 6 -12.63 -3.10 -15.93
CA PRO A 6 -11.66 -2.46 -15.04
C PRO A 6 -11.64 -0.94 -15.32
N CYS A 7 -11.61 -0.13 -14.28
CA CYS A 7 -11.67 1.33 -14.46
C CYS A 7 -10.67 2.12 -13.61
N LEU A 8 -10.26 1.58 -12.47
CA LEU A 8 -9.29 2.22 -11.57
C LEU A 8 -8.28 1.19 -11.05
N LEU A 9 -7.02 1.62 -10.88
CA LEU A 9 -6.01 0.92 -10.12
C LEU A 9 -5.72 1.70 -8.83
N LEU A 10 -5.90 1.06 -7.67
CA LEU A 10 -5.58 1.62 -6.36
C LEU A 10 -4.29 1.01 -5.82
N LEU A 11 -3.41 1.85 -5.29
CA LEU A 11 -2.20 1.43 -4.56
C LEU A 11 -1.83 2.49 -3.51
N ASN A 12 -1.17 2.05 -2.45
CA ASN A 12 -0.70 2.92 -1.36
C ASN A 12 0.54 2.35 -0.67
N ASP A 13 1.04 3.05 0.32
CA ASP A 13 2.17 2.62 1.14
C ASP A 13 3.37 2.20 0.26
N ILE A 14 3.72 3.06 -0.70
CA ILE A 14 4.83 2.83 -1.62
C ILE A 14 6.18 3.03 -0.91
N HIS A 15 6.25 4.04 -0.04
CA HIS A 15 7.41 4.36 0.78
C HIS A 15 8.72 4.43 -0.01
N ILE A 16 8.74 5.27 -1.05
CA ILE A 16 9.98 5.51 -1.79
C ILE A 16 11.02 6.18 -0.91
N SER A 17 12.24 5.66 -0.96
CA SER A 17 13.43 6.20 -0.33
C SER A 17 14.63 6.06 -1.25
N LYS A 18 15.74 6.73 -0.95
CA LYS A 18 16.97 6.62 -1.73
C LYS A 18 17.45 5.17 -1.88
N ASP A 19 17.24 4.33 -0.86
CA ASP A 19 17.76 2.97 -0.81
C ASP A 19 16.89 1.96 -1.58
N ASN A 20 15.68 2.35 -1.99
CA ASN A 20 14.75 1.43 -2.63
C ASN A 20 14.24 1.90 -4.01
N ILE A 21 14.86 2.91 -4.63
CA ILE A 21 14.45 3.43 -5.95
C ILE A 21 14.29 2.31 -6.99
N PRO A 22 15.21 1.34 -7.16
CA PRO A 22 15.03 0.27 -8.14
C PRO A 22 13.81 -0.63 -7.85
N ALA A 23 13.55 -0.93 -6.57
CA ALA A 23 12.37 -1.70 -6.17
C ALA A 23 11.07 -0.94 -6.42
N PHE A 24 11.06 0.37 -6.18
CA PHE A 24 9.97 1.27 -6.50
C PHE A 24 9.71 1.32 -8.02
N GLN A 25 10.74 1.48 -8.82
CA GLN A 25 10.62 1.51 -10.28
C GLN A 25 10.03 0.21 -10.83
N ALA A 26 10.49 -0.95 -10.36
CA ALA A 26 9.93 -2.25 -10.75
C ALA A 26 8.45 -2.37 -10.36
N ASN A 27 8.09 -1.95 -9.14
CA ASN A 27 6.71 -1.92 -8.65
C ASN A 27 5.80 -1.04 -9.53
N TRP A 28 6.27 0.16 -9.87
CA TRP A 28 5.52 1.06 -10.74
C TRP A 28 5.37 0.54 -12.16
N GLN A 29 6.42 -0.04 -12.73
CA GLN A 29 6.37 -0.65 -14.07
C GLN A 29 5.35 -1.80 -14.13
N GLU A 30 5.25 -2.62 -13.07
CA GLU A 30 4.21 -3.65 -12.97
C GLU A 30 2.81 -3.02 -12.92
N ALA A 31 2.60 -1.97 -12.13
CA ALA A 31 1.33 -1.24 -12.07
C ALA A 31 0.93 -0.68 -13.44
N MET A 32 1.86 -0.06 -14.17
CA MET A 32 1.64 0.44 -15.53
C MET A 32 1.36 -0.69 -16.53
N GLY A 33 2.00 -1.85 -16.36
CA GLY A 33 1.72 -3.06 -17.13
C GLY A 33 0.27 -3.52 -16.96
N ILE A 34 -0.20 -3.62 -15.71
CA ILE A 34 -1.60 -3.96 -15.38
C ILE A 34 -2.58 -2.96 -16.02
N CYS A 35 -2.29 -1.67 -15.93
CA CYS A 35 -3.14 -0.63 -16.52
C CYS A 35 -3.24 -0.80 -18.04
N ARG A 36 -2.14 -1.02 -18.74
CA ARG A 36 -2.12 -1.21 -20.19
C ARG A 36 -2.85 -2.48 -20.63
N GLU A 37 -2.60 -3.61 -19.95
CA GLU A 37 -3.22 -4.90 -20.27
C GLU A 37 -4.74 -4.88 -20.08
N ARG A 38 -5.23 -4.05 -19.16
CA ARG A 38 -6.64 -3.98 -18.78
C ARG A 38 -7.35 -2.71 -19.25
N ASP A 39 -6.68 -1.88 -20.03
CA ASP A 39 -7.17 -0.56 -20.50
C ASP A 39 -7.65 0.37 -19.37
N ILE A 40 -6.92 0.37 -18.24
CA ILE A 40 -7.16 1.26 -17.10
C ILE A 40 -6.43 2.59 -17.38
N ARG A 41 -7.17 3.71 -17.29
CA ARG A 41 -6.64 5.05 -17.56
C ARG A 41 -6.51 5.92 -16.31
N GLU A 42 -6.90 5.42 -15.16
CA GLU A 42 -6.87 6.16 -13.90
C GLU A 42 -6.22 5.31 -12.81
N VAL A 43 -5.23 5.91 -12.13
CA VAL A 43 -4.52 5.33 -10.98
C VAL A 43 -4.71 6.26 -9.79
N VAL A 44 -4.99 5.70 -8.62
CA VAL A 44 -5.05 6.46 -7.37
C VAL A 44 -4.00 5.92 -6.40
N VAL A 45 -3.09 6.79 -5.98
CA VAL A 45 -2.15 6.52 -4.89
C VAL A 45 -2.78 7.07 -3.61
N GLY A 46 -3.13 6.17 -2.70
CA GLY A 46 -3.91 6.46 -1.49
C GLY A 46 -3.07 6.81 -0.27
N GLY A 47 -1.92 7.46 -0.46
CA GLY A 47 -1.05 7.92 0.61
C GLY A 47 0.24 7.11 0.79
N ASP A 48 1.15 7.69 1.56
CA ASP A 48 2.48 7.18 1.88
C ASP A 48 3.29 6.81 0.63
N LEU A 49 3.31 7.75 -0.33
CA LEU A 49 4.19 7.68 -1.48
C LEU A 49 5.66 7.77 -1.03
N PHE A 50 5.98 8.69 -0.12
CA PHE A 50 7.31 8.91 0.42
C PHE A 50 7.54 8.16 1.74
N PHE A 51 8.79 7.76 2.00
CA PHE A 51 9.18 7.12 3.25
C PHE A 51 9.52 8.14 4.35
N SER A 52 10.24 9.21 4.00
CA SER A 52 10.73 10.19 4.98
C SER A 52 9.73 11.32 5.22
N ARG A 53 9.37 11.55 6.48
CA ARG A 53 8.54 12.70 6.89
C ARG A 53 9.32 14.00 6.96
N ALA A 54 10.64 13.94 7.11
CA ALA A 54 11.46 15.12 7.42
C ALA A 54 11.92 15.88 6.16
N ALA A 55 12.34 15.17 5.12
CA ALA A 55 12.83 15.75 3.88
C ALA A 55 12.89 14.71 2.75
N GLN A 56 12.85 15.16 1.50
CA GLN A 56 13.05 14.33 0.33
C GLN A 56 14.38 14.68 -0.35
N THR A 57 15.09 13.66 -0.84
CA THR A 57 16.30 13.87 -1.64
C THR A 57 15.95 14.12 -3.11
N LEU A 58 16.86 14.75 -3.84
CA LEU A 58 16.68 15.00 -5.28
C LEU A 58 16.44 13.69 -6.05
N ASP A 59 17.21 12.63 -5.74
CA ASP A 59 17.07 11.32 -6.41
C ASP A 59 15.66 10.74 -6.26
N VAL A 60 15.08 10.87 -5.07
CA VAL A 60 13.69 10.42 -4.78
C VAL A 60 12.69 11.26 -5.57
N LEU A 61 12.83 12.59 -5.56
CA LEU A 61 11.92 13.47 -6.31
C LEU A 61 11.99 13.21 -7.82
N LEU A 62 13.19 12.99 -8.35
CA LEU A 62 13.37 12.64 -9.77
C LEU A 62 12.75 11.28 -10.10
N ALA A 63 12.91 10.28 -9.25
CA ALA A 63 12.29 8.97 -9.47
C ALA A 63 10.75 9.05 -9.46
N VAL A 64 10.14 9.85 -8.58
CA VAL A 64 8.70 10.10 -8.59
C VAL A 64 8.28 10.86 -9.85
N ARG A 65 9.03 11.88 -10.26
CA ARG A 65 8.75 12.58 -11.52
C ARG A 65 8.76 11.62 -12.70
N ASP A 66 9.76 10.75 -12.80
CA ASP A 66 9.89 9.80 -13.92
C ASP A 66 8.75 8.76 -13.91
N MET A 67 8.25 8.38 -12.71
CA MET A 67 7.03 7.62 -12.52
C MET A 67 5.81 8.31 -13.18
N LEU A 68 5.61 9.60 -12.87
CA LEU A 68 4.49 10.39 -13.40
C LEU A 68 4.60 10.61 -14.91
N VAL A 69 5.81 10.84 -15.41
CA VAL A 69 6.08 10.94 -16.86
C VAL A 69 5.71 9.62 -17.54
N SER A 70 6.13 8.48 -16.99
CA SER A 70 5.80 7.16 -17.58
C SER A 70 4.29 6.87 -17.60
N ALA A 71 3.52 7.36 -16.64
CA ALA A 71 2.07 7.29 -16.68
C ALA A 71 1.49 8.17 -17.79
N ALA A 72 1.98 9.40 -17.92
CA ALA A 72 1.56 10.34 -18.98
C ALA A 72 1.84 9.81 -20.38
N ASP A 73 2.98 9.15 -20.59
CA ASP A 73 3.35 8.50 -21.87
C ASP A 73 2.37 7.39 -22.29
N HIS A 74 1.53 6.93 -21.37
CA HIS A 74 0.50 5.93 -21.61
C HIS A 74 -0.94 6.47 -21.46
N ASP A 75 -1.13 7.80 -21.44
CA ASP A 75 -2.41 8.45 -21.22
C ASP A 75 -3.11 7.99 -19.92
N ILE A 76 -2.32 7.70 -18.88
CA ILE A 76 -2.81 7.32 -17.56
C ILE A 76 -2.78 8.54 -16.64
N HIS A 77 -3.91 8.90 -16.08
CA HIS A 77 -4.03 9.94 -15.07
C HIS A 77 -3.71 9.40 -13.68
N VAL A 78 -2.94 10.15 -12.89
CA VAL A 78 -2.54 9.76 -11.53
C VAL A 78 -3.12 10.74 -10.51
N THR A 79 -3.97 10.25 -9.63
CA THR A 79 -4.44 11.00 -8.46
C THR A 79 -3.58 10.63 -7.26
N LEU A 80 -2.98 11.62 -6.61
CA LEU A 80 -2.13 11.47 -5.44
C LEU A 80 -2.84 12.02 -4.20
N ALA A 81 -3.29 11.15 -3.30
CA ALA A 81 -3.60 11.53 -1.93
C ALA A 81 -2.34 11.45 -1.07
N GLU A 82 -2.24 12.27 -0.05
CA GLU A 82 -1.12 12.27 0.86
C GLU A 82 -1.41 11.43 2.10
N GLY A 83 -0.48 10.55 2.49
CA GLY A 83 -0.47 9.84 3.75
C GLY A 83 0.28 10.61 4.83
N ASN A 84 0.42 10.01 6.00
CA ASN A 84 1.08 10.66 7.14
C ASN A 84 2.62 10.79 6.96
N HIS A 85 3.23 10.04 6.03
CA HIS A 85 4.63 10.20 5.65
C HIS A 85 4.85 11.27 4.58
N ASP A 86 3.82 11.69 3.88
CA ASP A 86 3.93 12.66 2.79
C ASP A 86 3.88 14.11 3.27
N LYS A 87 3.62 14.34 4.57
CA LYS A 87 3.47 15.67 5.17
C LYS A 87 4.45 15.91 6.32
N VAL A 88 5.12 17.05 6.29
CA VAL A 88 5.94 17.53 7.43
C VAL A 88 5.02 17.99 8.57
N ASN A 89 4.01 18.80 8.23
CA ASN A 89 2.94 19.19 9.15
C ASN A 89 1.66 18.46 8.73
N GLN A 90 1.21 17.54 9.55
CA GLN A 90 0.09 16.64 9.23
C GLN A 90 -1.28 17.35 9.11
N GLU A 91 -1.44 18.53 9.71
CA GLU A 91 -2.63 19.38 9.54
C GLU A 91 -2.56 20.26 8.29
N SER A 92 -1.43 20.30 7.59
CA SER A 92 -1.30 21.04 6.35
C SER A 92 -2.11 20.41 5.22
N LEU A 93 -2.72 21.23 4.37
CA LEU A 93 -3.33 20.78 3.13
C LEU A 93 -2.30 20.30 2.11
N ARG A 94 -1.04 20.74 2.24
CA ARG A 94 0.01 20.49 1.26
C ARG A 94 1.20 19.81 1.89
N GLY A 95 1.62 18.72 1.27
CA GLY A 95 2.83 17.99 1.58
C GLY A 95 3.72 17.81 0.35
N TYR A 96 4.51 16.75 0.34
CA TYR A 96 5.52 16.53 -0.70
C TYR A 96 4.94 16.23 -2.09
N CYS A 97 3.75 15.63 -2.18
CA CYS A 97 3.12 15.33 -3.45
C CYS A 97 2.80 16.61 -4.24
N HIS A 98 2.59 17.73 -3.56
CA HIS A 98 2.29 19.03 -4.18
C HIS A 98 3.45 19.63 -4.99
N VAL A 99 4.66 19.06 -4.92
CA VAL A 99 5.74 19.41 -5.85
C VAL A 99 5.36 19.04 -7.31
N PHE A 100 4.40 18.13 -7.47
CA PHE A 100 3.95 17.63 -8.78
C PHE A 100 2.57 18.13 -9.20
N ASP A 101 1.95 19.07 -8.47
CA ASP A 101 0.58 19.57 -8.72
C ASP A 101 0.39 20.24 -10.09
N ARG A 102 1.48 20.61 -10.76
CA ARG A 102 1.49 21.20 -12.11
C ARG A 102 1.77 20.20 -13.23
N HIS A 103 1.98 18.94 -12.91
CA HIS A 103 2.15 17.92 -13.94
C HIS A 103 0.82 17.65 -14.66
N PRO A 104 0.77 17.64 -16.01
CA PRO A 104 -0.50 17.64 -16.78
C PRO A 104 -1.40 16.41 -16.50
N ASN A 105 -0.80 15.27 -16.16
CA ASN A 105 -1.53 14.02 -15.88
C ASN A 105 -1.64 13.71 -14.40
N VAL A 106 -1.52 14.71 -13.52
CA VAL A 106 -1.56 14.52 -12.08
C VAL A 106 -2.60 15.39 -11.43
N THR A 107 -3.33 14.83 -10.52
CA THR A 107 -4.14 15.59 -9.55
C THR A 107 -3.63 15.27 -8.15
N VAL A 108 -3.22 16.28 -7.41
CA VAL A 108 -2.87 16.13 -5.99
C VAL A 108 -4.07 16.55 -5.16
N VAL A 109 -4.43 15.71 -4.20
CA VAL A 109 -5.61 15.93 -3.36
C VAL A 109 -5.23 16.81 -2.17
N ASP A 110 -5.77 18.04 -2.13
CA ASP A 110 -5.59 18.92 -0.96
C ASP A 110 -6.27 18.35 0.29
N GLU A 111 -7.59 18.27 0.27
CA GLU A 111 -8.42 17.79 1.38
C GLU A 111 -9.11 16.49 0.98
N TYR A 112 -10.00 16.57 0.00
CA TYR A 112 -10.64 15.43 -0.65
C TYR A 112 -11.01 15.77 -2.10
N LEU A 113 -11.20 14.73 -2.90
CA LEU A 113 -11.62 14.80 -4.29
C LEU A 113 -12.62 13.68 -4.57
N THR A 114 -13.66 13.96 -5.34
CA THR A 114 -14.61 12.95 -5.79
C THR A 114 -14.37 12.60 -7.25
N LEU A 115 -14.06 11.35 -7.52
CA LEU A 115 -13.95 10.77 -8.85
C LEU A 115 -15.28 10.08 -9.19
N CYS A 116 -15.91 10.49 -10.29
CA CYS A 116 -17.07 9.81 -10.83
C CYS A 116 -17.07 9.87 -12.35
N ARG A 117 -17.67 8.88 -13.01
CA ARG A 117 -17.80 8.81 -14.45
C ARG A 117 -19.20 8.29 -14.79
N PRO A 118 -19.79 8.68 -15.94
CA PRO A 118 -21.15 8.24 -16.32
C PRO A 118 -21.30 6.72 -16.49
N GLU A 119 -20.20 6.00 -16.69
CA GLU A 119 -20.17 4.53 -16.79
C GLU A 119 -20.00 3.82 -15.45
N TRP A 120 -19.57 4.49 -14.39
CA TRP A 120 -19.39 3.91 -13.06
C TRP A 120 -20.72 3.88 -12.31
N LYS A 121 -20.94 2.81 -11.51
CA LYS A 121 -22.06 2.73 -10.58
C LYS A 121 -21.75 3.30 -9.20
N PHE A 122 -20.56 3.85 -9.04
CA PHE A 122 -20.07 4.43 -7.77
C PHE A 122 -19.41 5.79 -8.01
N ALA A 123 -19.33 6.56 -6.94
CA ALA A 123 -18.43 7.69 -6.79
C ALA A 123 -17.33 7.33 -5.80
N LEU A 124 -16.07 7.54 -6.17
CA LEU A 124 -14.93 7.32 -5.29
C LEU A 124 -14.48 8.66 -4.70
N HIS A 125 -14.65 8.80 -3.40
CA HIS A 125 -14.12 9.92 -2.63
C HIS A 125 -12.71 9.57 -2.17
N VAL A 126 -11.72 10.35 -2.57
CA VAL A 126 -10.32 10.20 -2.18
C VAL A 126 -9.99 11.33 -1.22
N MET A 127 -9.53 11.00 -0.01
CA MET A 127 -9.20 11.99 1.02
C MET A 127 -7.76 11.82 1.49
N SER A 128 -7.01 12.92 1.54
CA SER A 128 -5.66 12.94 2.11
C SER A 128 -5.69 12.77 3.63
N TYR A 129 -4.57 12.28 4.18
CA TYR A 129 -4.39 12.10 5.62
C TYR A 129 -4.49 13.42 6.40
N PHE A 130 -5.19 13.37 7.50
CA PHE A 130 -5.16 14.33 8.60
C PHE A 130 -5.13 13.56 9.92
N PRO A 131 -4.53 14.10 11.01
CA PRO A 131 -4.41 13.34 12.25
C PRO A 131 -5.75 12.85 12.79
N GLU A 132 -5.79 11.63 13.27
CA GLU A 132 -6.96 10.98 13.86
C GLU A 132 -7.45 11.73 15.11
N ASP A 133 -6.54 12.32 15.88
CA ASP A 133 -6.81 13.18 17.03
C ASP A 133 -6.91 14.67 16.66
N GLY A 134 -6.88 14.99 15.36
CA GLY A 134 -6.96 16.33 14.79
C GLY A 134 -8.23 16.56 13.97
N SER A 135 -8.05 17.12 12.76
CA SER A 135 -9.14 17.59 11.92
C SER A 135 -9.80 16.54 11.03
N PHE A 136 -9.33 15.28 11.03
CA PHE A 136 -9.85 14.23 10.12
C PHE A 136 -11.36 14.01 10.27
N ALA A 137 -11.82 13.78 11.49
CA ALA A 137 -13.23 13.46 11.73
C ALA A 137 -14.19 14.59 11.31
N GLU A 138 -13.80 15.86 11.47
CA GLU A 138 -14.56 17.02 11.01
C GLU A 138 -14.67 17.05 9.48
N ARG A 139 -13.54 16.83 8.79
CA ARG A 139 -13.45 16.82 7.33
C ARG A 139 -14.26 15.65 6.75
N LEU A 140 -14.14 14.46 7.34
CA LEU A 140 -14.93 13.30 6.98
C LEU A 140 -16.43 13.59 7.14
N GLY A 141 -16.83 14.25 8.22
CA GLY A 141 -18.24 14.62 8.45
C GLY A 141 -18.80 15.54 7.37
N ARG A 142 -18.00 16.50 6.87
CA ARG A 142 -18.39 17.36 5.75
C ARG A 142 -18.55 16.56 4.46
N LEU A 143 -17.58 15.71 4.12
CA LEU A 143 -17.65 14.84 2.96
C LEU A 143 -18.83 13.87 3.04
N ALA A 144 -19.08 13.26 4.19
CA ALA A 144 -20.21 12.35 4.40
C ALA A 144 -21.56 13.05 4.18
N ALA A 145 -21.70 14.31 4.60
CA ALA A 145 -22.93 15.09 4.37
C ALA A 145 -23.18 15.35 2.88
N GLU A 146 -22.13 15.51 2.08
CA GLU A 146 -22.21 15.62 0.62
C GLU A 146 -22.59 14.28 -0.04
N ALA A 147 -22.04 13.16 0.48
CA ALA A 147 -22.24 11.81 -0.05
C ALA A 147 -23.65 11.24 0.19
N LEU A 148 -24.33 11.62 1.27
CA LEU A 148 -25.63 11.05 1.67
C LEU A 148 -26.81 11.38 0.75
N SER A 149 -26.62 12.00 -0.41
CA SER A 149 -27.70 12.50 -1.27
C SER A 149 -28.25 11.50 -2.31
N GLY A 150 -28.00 10.18 -2.19
CA GLY A 150 -28.61 9.16 -3.04
C GLY A 150 -27.63 8.42 -3.97
N GLU A 151 -28.16 7.83 -5.07
CA GLU A 151 -27.32 7.12 -6.05
C GLU A 151 -26.29 8.06 -6.73
N PRO A 152 -25.06 7.58 -7.07
CA PRO A 152 -24.57 6.19 -7.04
C PRO A 152 -24.08 5.72 -5.65
N GLU A 153 -23.60 4.48 -5.55
CA GLU A 153 -22.88 4.00 -4.35
C GLU A 153 -21.68 4.91 -4.05
N HIS A 154 -21.44 5.19 -2.77
CA HIS A 154 -20.35 6.05 -2.33
C HIS A 154 -19.23 5.25 -1.71
N PHE A 155 -18.08 5.22 -2.38
CA PHE A 155 -16.84 4.60 -1.89
C PHE A 155 -15.91 5.68 -1.35
N LEU A 156 -15.16 5.33 -0.31
CA LEU A 156 -14.14 6.20 0.29
C LEU A 156 -12.78 5.54 0.18
N TYR A 157 -11.74 6.31 -0.17
CA TYR A 157 -10.35 5.87 -0.12
C TYR A 157 -9.53 6.85 0.72
N ILE A 158 -8.94 6.35 1.80
CA ILE A 158 -8.25 7.13 2.84
C ILE A 158 -6.95 6.46 3.30
N HIS A 159 -6.20 7.19 4.12
CA HIS A 159 -4.95 6.71 4.73
C HIS A 159 -4.98 6.94 6.24
N GLU A 160 -5.54 6.01 7.02
CA GLU A 160 -5.84 6.22 8.44
C GLU A 160 -5.73 4.93 9.27
N GLY A 161 -5.51 5.11 10.58
CA GLY A 161 -5.67 4.04 11.56
C GLY A 161 -7.12 3.89 12.02
N ILE A 162 -7.71 2.69 11.88
CA ILE A 162 -9.10 2.42 12.24
C ILE A 162 -9.20 1.24 13.20
N ASN A 163 -9.92 1.43 14.30
CA ASN A 163 -10.16 0.40 15.31
C ASN A 163 -10.76 -0.88 14.71
N GLY A 164 -10.18 -2.01 15.07
CA GLY A 164 -10.60 -3.33 14.60
C GLY A 164 -9.74 -3.90 13.47
N ALA A 165 -8.79 -3.12 12.93
CA ALA A 165 -7.83 -3.60 11.93
C ALA A 165 -6.69 -4.42 12.57
N LEU A 166 -6.22 -4.02 13.74
CA LEU A 166 -5.14 -4.69 14.47
C LEU A 166 -5.68 -5.45 15.68
N ALA A 167 -5.00 -6.54 16.06
CA ALA A 167 -5.34 -7.33 17.25
C ALA A 167 -5.15 -6.54 18.56
N GLN A 168 -4.26 -5.55 18.57
CA GLN A 168 -4.04 -4.61 19.66
C GLN A 168 -4.21 -3.20 19.12
N PRO A 169 -5.41 -2.59 19.29
CA PRO A 169 -5.70 -1.26 18.77
C PRO A 169 -4.87 -0.20 19.49
N SER A 170 -4.50 0.85 18.78
CA SER A 170 -3.92 2.07 19.34
C SER A 170 -5.03 2.97 19.90
N GLU A 171 -4.76 3.74 20.96
CA GLU A 171 -5.70 4.72 21.52
C GLU A 171 -6.08 5.83 20.53
N LYS A 172 -5.27 6.05 19.50
CA LYS A 172 -5.47 7.10 18.50
C LYS A 172 -6.28 6.67 17.28
N GLU A 173 -6.59 5.35 17.13
CA GLU A 173 -7.34 4.88 15.97
C GLU A 173 -8.78 5.39 15.94
N LEU A 174 -9.26 5.66 14.74
CA LEU A 174 -10.63 6.13 14.49
C LEU A 174 -11.66 5.03 14.73
N PRO A 175 -12.83 5.34 15.27
CA PRO A 175 -13.89 4.36 15.43
C PRO A 175 -14.51 3.99 14.07
N ALA A 176 -14.59 2.70 13.72
CA ALA A 176 -15.13 2.21 12.45
C ALA A 176 -16.53 2.74 12.11
N ARG A 177 -17.36 3.05 13.14
CA ARG A 177 -18.74 3.53 12.94
C ARG A 177 -18.83 4.89 12.21
N ILE A 178 -17.79 5.73 12.22
CA ILE A 178 -17.85 7.03 11.54
C ILE A 178 -17.85 6.89 10.01
N PHE A 179 -17.47 5.74 9.50
CA PHE A 179 -17.43 5.43 8.07
C PHE A 179 -18.72 4.81 7.55
N SER A 180 -19.74 4.61 8.40
CA SER A 180 -21.04 4.02 8.00
C SER A 180 -21.80 4.75 6.89
N PRO A 181 -21.57 6.04 6.58
CA PRO A 181 -22.20 6.68 5.43
C PRO A 181 -21.70 6.17 4.06
N PHE A 182 -20.59 5.43 4.02
CA PHE A 182 -19.99 4.94 2.78
C PHE A 182 -20.25 3.45 2.59
N ASP A 183 -20.56 3.04 1.36
CA ASP A 183 -20.86 1.64 1.02
C ASP A 183 -19.60 0.76 1.08
N LYS A 184 -18.45 1.34 0.72
CA LYS A 184 -17.11 0.73 0.84
C LYS A 184 -16.07 1.76 1.27
N VAL A 185 -15.11 1.31 2.08
CA VAL A 185 -13.98 2.13 2.50
C VAL A 185 -12.69 1.36 2.23
N PHE A 186 -11.88 1.84 1.29
CA PHE A 186 -10.53 1.35 1.05
C PHE A 186 -9.55 2.17 1.89
N VAL A 187 -8.60 1.50 2.54
CA VAL A 187 -7.72 2.14 3.50
C VAL A 187 -6.26 1.78 3.24
N GLY A 188 -5.37 2.77 3.28
CA GLY A 188 -3.92 2.62 3.42
C GLY A 188 -3.47 2.70 4.88
N HIS A 189 -2.16 2.85 5.15
CA HIS A 189 -1.53 2.96 6.46
C HIS A 189 -1.09 1.64 7.09
N TYR A 190 -1.93 0.62 7.12
CA TYR A 190 -1.51 -0.73 7.53
C TYR A 190 -1.14 -1.55 6.31
N HIS A 191 0.11 -2.01 6.28
CA HIS A 191 0.70 -2.63 5.10
C HIS A 191 0.15 -4.04 4.79
N ASN A 192 -0.44 -4.73 5.77
CA ASN A 192 -1.08 -6.03 5.53
C ASN A 192 -2.55 -5.84 5.16
N ARG A 193 -3.02 -6.60 4.16
CA ARG A 193 -4.43 -6.60 3.77
C ARG A 193 -5.29 -7.12 4.90
N THR A 194 -6.34 -6.40 5.24
CA THR A 194 -7.24 -6.77 6.34
C THR A 194 -8.62 -6.17 6.11
N VAL A 195 -9.66 -6.97 6.34
CA VAL A 195 -11.05 -6.49 6.38
C VAL A 195 -11.48 -6.34 7.83
N ILE A 196 -12.08 -5.22 8.18
CA ILE A 196 -12.67 -5.04 9.52
C ILE A 196 -14.02 -5.77 9.55
N PRO A 197 -14.16 -6.84 10.37
CA PRO A 197 -15.35 -7.69 10.36
C PRO A 197 -16.64 -6.92 10.63
N GLY A 198 -17.69 -7.22 9.85
CA GLY A 198 -19.02 -6.59 10.01
C GLY A 198 -19.10 -5.14 9.50
N THR A 199 -18.13 -4.69 8.71
CA THR A 199 -18.10 -3.36 8.10
C THR A 199 -17.79 -3.46 6.60
N GLY A 200 -17.94 -2.35 5.87
CA GLY A 200 -17.44 -2.20 4.49
C GLY A 200 -16.00 -1.72 4.39
N ILE A 201 -15.19 -1.83 5.45
CA ILE A 201 -13.84 -1.27 5.55
C ILE A 201 -12.80 -2.34 5.23
N GLU A 202 -11.93 -2.07 4.24
CA GLU A 202 -10.84 -2.94 3.82
C GLU A 202 -9.53 -2.15 3.70
N TYR A 203 -8.52 -2.57 4.46
CA TYR A 203 -7.13 -2.20 4.22
C TYR A 203 -6.64 -2.96 3.00
N ILE A 204 -6.31 -2.25 1.94
CA ILE A 204 -5.86 -2.86 0.68
C ILE A 204 -4.38 -3.28 0.69
N GLY A 205 -3.66 -2.94 1.76
CA GLY A 205 -2.27 -3.30 1.97
C GLY A 205 -1.29 -2.53 1.08
N SER A 206 -0.01 -2.61 1.38
CA SER A 206 1.03 -1.97 0.58
C SER A 206 1.21 -2.66 -0.78
N SER A 207 1.64 -1.89 -1.80
CA SER A 207 1.88 -2.44 -3.14
C SER A 207 3.06 -3.41 -3.21
N ARG A 208 3.99 -3.34 -2.27
CA ARG A 208 5.14 -4.25 -2.11
C ARG A 208 5.46 -4.46 -0.63
N GLN A 209 6.19 -5.53 -0.32
CA GLN A 209 6.65 -5.82 1.04
C GLN A 209 7.86 -4.94 1.38
N HIS A 210 7.89 -4.38 2.60
CA HIS A 210 8.95 -3.48 3.06
C HIS A 210 9.91 -4.16 4.03
N ASN A 211 9.43 -5.11 4.82
CA ASN A 211 10.20 -5.74 5.89
C ASN A 211 9.68 -7.14 6.28
N PHE A 212 10.40 -7.81 7.19
CA PHE A 212 10.07 -9.15 7.69
C PHE A 212 8.85 -9.21 8.63
N GLY A 213 8.26 -8.09 9.02
CA GLY A 213 7.06 -8.04 9.86
C GLY A 213 5.76 -8.09 9.06
N GLU A 214 5.85 -8.06 7.75
CA GLU A 214 4.71 -8.04 6.84
C GLU A 214 4.51 -9.40 6.17
N ASP A 215 3.25 -9.70 5.79
CA ASP A 215 2.95 -10.86 4.96
C ASP A 215 3.36 -10.65 3.48
N GLU A 216 3.29 -11.70 2.69
CA GLU A 216 3.63 -11.68 1.26
C GLU A 216 2.45 -11.28 0.35
N GLU A 217 1.26 -11.00 0.91
CA GLU A 217 0.06 -10.63 0.15
C GLU A 217 0.08 -9.13 -0.19
N LYS A 218 1.03 -8.74 -1.03
CA LYS A 218 1.26 -7.38 -1.51
C LYS A 218 0.84 -7.24 -2.96
N GLY A 219 0.34 -6.06 -3.32
CA GLY A 219 -0.07 -5.82 -4.70
C GLY A 219 -1.01 -4.63 -4.86
N TYR A 220 -1.92 -4.76 -5.78
CA TYR A 220 -2.77 -3.69 -6.29
C TYR A 220 -4.24 -4.08 -6.16
N THR A 221 -5.11 -3.09 -6.04
CA THR A 221 -6.57 -3.31 -6.09
C THR A 221 -7.12 -2.70 -7.38
N VAL A 222 -7.75 -3.52 -8.21
CA VAL A 222 -8.44 -3.09 -9.44
C VAL A 222 -9.91 -2.94 -9.15
N LEU A 223 -10.48 -1.75 -9.39
CA LEU A 223 -11.93 -1.52 -9.34
C LEU A 223 -12.54 -1.65 -10.74
N TYR A 224 -13.76 -2.14 -10.76
CA TYR A 224 -14.59 -2.31 -11.95
C TYR A 224 -15.73 -1.31 -11.98
N THR A 225 -16.26 -1.01 -13.17
CA THR A 225 -17.32 -0.02 -13.37
C THR A 225 -18.63 -0.32 -12.61
N ASP A 226 -18.84 -1.56 -12.18
CA ASP A 226 -20.01 -1.95 -11.36
C ASP A 226 -19.76 -1.84 -9.85
N GLY A 227 -18.56 -1.39 -9.42
CA GLY A 227 -18.18 -1.27 -8.02
C GLY A 227 -17.57 -2.54 -7.40
N THR A 228 -17.46 -3.64 -8.15
CA THR A 228 -16.67 -4.80 -7.71
C THR A 228 -15.19 -4.51 -7.77
N HIS A 229 -14.38 -5.24 -7.02
CA HIS A 229 -12.93 -5.10 -7.05
C HIS A 229 -12.22 -6.44 -6.91
N GLU A 230 -10.96 -6.49 -7.34
CA GLU A 230 -10.09 -7.65 -7.18
C GLU A 230 -8.69 -7.25 -6.73
N PHE A 231 -8.02 -8.17 -6.06
CA PHE A 231 -6.62 -8.06 -5.70
C PHE A 231 -5.73 -8.66 -6.79
N VAL A 232 -4.75 -7.88 -7.24
CA VAL A 232 -3.70 -8.33 -8.18
C VAL A 232 -2.37 -8.38 -7.44
N LYS A 233 -1.85 -9.61 -7.22
CA LYS A 233 -0.63 -9.82 -6.45
C LYS A 233 0.59 -9.27 -7.17
N ASN A 234 1.44 -8.52 -6.45
CA ASN A 234 2.76 -8.10 -6.92
C ASN A 234 3.65 -9.31 -7.18
N ARG A 235 4.38 -9.32 -8.30
CA ARG A 235 5.22 -10.44 -8.73
C ARG A 235 6.69 -10.07 -8.94
N VAL A 236 7.02 -8.77 -8.89
CA VAL A 236 8.34 -8.27 -9.30
C VAL A 236 9.24 -7.90 -8.12
N ASN A 237 8.67 -7.54 -6.97
CA ASN A 237 9.46 -7.08 -5.85
C ASN A 237 9.98 -8.22 -4.96
N MET A 238 11.01 -7.88 -4.19
CA MET A 238 11.61 -8.75 -3.18
C MET A 238 10.57 -9.22 -2.14
N ARG A 239 10.63 -10.50 -1.76
CA ARG A 239 9.84 -11.13 -0.71
C ARG A 239 10.69 -11.26 0.56
N TYR A 240 10.12 -10.83 1.69
CA TYR A 240 10.75 -10.94 3.01
C TYR A 240 10.09 -12.09 3.76
N ARG A 241 10.75 -13.24 3.83
CA ARG A 241 10.18 -14.45 4.44
C ARG A 241 10.82 -14.74 5.80
N VAL A 242 9.99 -15.03 6.79
CA VAL A 242 10.44 -15.53 8.08
C VAL A 242 10.18 -17.03 8.12
N MET A 243 11.25 -17.81 8.40
CA MET A 243 11.18 -19.26 8.61
C MET A 243 11.40 -19.55 10.08
N ASP A 244 10.34 -19.94 10.78
CA ASP A 244 10.41 -20.39 12.17
C ASP A 244 10.62 -21.91 12.19
N VAL A 245 11.81 -22.36 12.62
CA VAL A 245 12.20 -23.75 12.55
C VAL A 245 12.64 -24.27 13.92
N PRO A 246 12.21 -25.47 14.35
CA PRO A 246 12.78 -26.12 15.52
C PRO A 246 14.22 -26.60 15.23
N ALA A 247 15.03 -26.75 16.27
CA ALA A 247 16.46 -27.13 16.16
C ALA A 247 16.71 -28.37 15.27
N GLU A 248 15.84 -29.36 15.38
CA GLU A 248 15.95 -30.63 14.66
C GLU A 248 15.79 -30.45 13.12
N ARG A 249 15.17 -29.36 12.68
CA ARG A 249 15.00 -29.03 11.27
C ARG A 249 16.04 -28.05 10.72
N ALA A 250 16.95 -27.52 11.57
CA ALA A 250 18.02 -26.62 11.16
C ALA A 250 19.20 -27.35 10.48
N GLY A 251 18.90 -28.38 9.67
CA GLY A 251 19.88 -29.22 8.99
C GLY A 251 19.90 -29.02 7.47
N LEU A 252 20.41 -30.05 6.76
CA LEU A 252 20.65 -30.01 5.31
C LEU A 252 19.41 -29.59 4.48
N HIS A 253 18.23 -30.09 4.84
CA HIS A 253 17.00 -29.75 4.10
C HIS A 253 16.69 -28.25 4.14
N LEU A 254 16.87 -27.60 5.30
CA LEU A 254 16.68 -26.14 5.41
C LEU A 254 17.71 -25.39 4.56
N MET A 255 18.95 -25.87 4.53
CA MET A 255 20.00 -25.24 3.70
C MET A 255 19.69 -25.35 2.21
N ASP A 256 19.14 -26.48 1.76
CA ASP A 256 18.76 -26.66 0.36
C ASP A 256 17.58 -25.74 0.00
N GLU A 257 16.57 -25.59 0.87
CA GLU A 257 15.46 -24.66 0.69
C GLU A 257 15.94 -23.18 0.64
N LEU A 258 16.91 -22.82 1.50
CA LEU A 258 17.51 -21.48 1.46
C LEU A 258 18.26 -21.21 0.16
N ARG A 259 19.03 -22.19 -0.34
CA ARG A 259 19.74 -22.07 -1.62
C ARG A 259 18.80 -21.94 -2.81
N GLU A 260 17.67 -22.66 -2.79
CA GLU A 260 16.63 -22.52 -3.82
C GLU A 260 16.03 -21.11 -3.81
N MET A 261 15.72 -20.56 -2.63
CA MET A 261 15.22 -19.19 -2.50
C MET A 261 16.25 -18.13 -2.91
N GLU A 262 17.53 -18.35 -2.57
CA GLU A 262 18.62 -17.47 -3.00
C GLU A 262 18.80 -17.50 -4.52
N ALA A 263 18.73 -18.69 -5.13
CA ALA A 263 18.82 -18.87 -6.58
C ALA A 263 17.64 -18.24 -7.34
N ASP A 264 16.44 -18.19 -6.75
CA ASP A 264 15.29 -17.44 -7.30
C ASP A 264 15.56 -15.91 -7.35
N GLY A 265 16.39 -15.40 -6.43
CA GLY A 265 16.83 -14.00 -6.38
C GLY A 265 15.75 -13.01 -5.89
N ARG A 266 14.55 -13.49 -5.55
CA ARG A 266 13.43 -12.64 -5.10
C ARG A 266 13.13 -12.76 -3.61
N TYR A 267 13.92 -13.52 -2.86
CA TYR A 267 13.71 -13.75 -1.44
C TYR A 267 14.84 -13.17 -0.58
N LYS A 268 14.45 -12.49 0.49
CA LYS A 268 15.29 -12.27 1.66
C LYS A 268 14.72 -13.11 2.78
N VAL A 269 15.51 -14.04 3.31
CA VAL A 269 15.02 -15.00 4.30
C VAL A 269 15.60 -14.71 5.67
N LYS A 270 14.75 -14.56 6.68
CA LYS A 270 15.12 -14.57 8.09
C LYS A 270 14.80 -15.93 8.67
N VAL A 271 15.80 -16.62 9.20
CA VAL A 271 15.62 -17.88 9.90
C VAL A 271 15.60 -17.63 11.42
N ARG A 272 14.53 -18.07 12.09
CA ARG A 272 14.44 -18.13 13.55
C ARG A 272 14.52 -19.58 13.97
N VAL A 273 15.59 -19.93 14.70
CA VAL A 273 15.79 -21.29 15.18
C VAL A 273 15.38 -21.40 16.64
N HIS A 274 14.33 -22.16 16.90
CA HIS A 274 13.82 -22.37 18.25
C HIS A 274 14.62 -23.49 18.96
N VAL A 275 15.47 -23.11 19.90
CA VAL A 275 16.32 -24.02 20.66
C VAL A 275 16.23 -23.76 22.17
N PRO A 276 16.35 -24.77 23.01
CA PRO A 276 16.61 -24.56 24.44
C PRO A 276 17.90 -23.77 24.66
N ALA A 277 17.94 -22.93 25.69
CA ALA A 277 19.09 -22.05 25.97
C ALA A 277 20.45 -22.82 26.03
N ALA A 278 20.45 -24.04 26.54
CA ALA A 278 21.63 -24.90 26.58
C ALA A 278 22.14 -25.34 25.19
N ALA A 279 21.29 -25.38 24.19
CA ALA A 279 21.58 -25.80 22.82
C ALA A 279 21.86 -24.64 21.85
N MET A 280 21.82 -23.37 22.27
CA MET A 280 22.06 -22.20 21.39
C MET A 280 23.39 -22.26 20.65
N LYS A 281 24.43 -22.87 21.27
CA LYS A 281 25.76 -23.00 20.64
C LYS A 281 25.84 -24.10 19.58
N SER A 282 24.86 -24.99 19.49
CA SER A 282 24.83 -26.07 18.50
C SER A 282 24.26 -25.67 17.15
N VAL A 283 23.65 -24.49 17.05
CA VAL A 283 23.13 -23.97 15.78
C VAL A 283 24.26 -23.35 14.98
N ASP A 284 24.55 -23.91 13.81
CA ASP A 284 25.55 -23.37 12.90
C ASP A 284 24.94 -22.19 12.11
N LYS A 285 24.98 -21.00 12.73
CA LYS A 285 24.51 -19.75 12.09
C LYS A 285 25.30 -19.39 10.85
N ALA A 286 26.61 -19.72 10.82
CA ALA A 286 27.47 -19.42 9.69
C ALA A 286 27.03 -20.21 8.44
N ALA A 287 26.77 -21.51 8.60
CA ALA A 287 26.28 -22.35 7.52
C ALA A 287 24.93 -21.93 6.99
N LEU A 288 24.00 -21.44 7.84
CA LEU A 288 22.69 -20.90 7.41
C LEU A 288 22.83 -19.58 6.64
N LEU A 289 23.74 -18.69 7.05
CA LEU A 289 24.03 -17.46 6.32
C LEU A 289 24.69 -17.76 4.97
N GLU A 290 25.63 -18.72 4.93
CA GLU A 290 26.27 -19.16 3.68
C GLU A 290 25.30 -19.87 2.73
N ALA A 291 24.25 -20.49 3.24
CA ALA A 291 23.18 -21.09 2.47
C ALA A 291 22.14 -20.09 1.93
N GLY A 292 22.30 -18.78 2.20
CA GLY A 292 21.42 -17.75 1.65
C GLY A 292 20.48 -17.07 2.67
N ALA A 293 20.55 -17.40 3.97
CA ALA A 293 19.79 -16.65 4.96
C ALA A 293 20.33 -15.21 5.09
N ALA A 294 19.45 -14.20 4.99
CA ALA A 294 19.81 -12.81 5.22
C ALA A 294 20.02 -12.49 6.71
N LYS A 295 19.36 -13.23 7.58
CA LYS A 295 19.46 -13.09 9.05
C LYS A 295 19.14 -14.42 9.75
N VAL A 296 19.85 -14.71 10.86
CA VAL A 296 19.60 -15.88 11.73
C VAL A 296 19.44 -15.40 13.18
N GLU A 297 18.28 -15.67 13.78
CA GLU A 297 17.91 -15.33 15.16
C GLU A 297 17.72 -16.59 16.02
#